data_35d0513debd564ce9f8a294f67cb0a98
#
_entry.id   35d0513debd564ce9f8a294f67cb0a98
#
_cell.length_a   1.000
_cell.length_b   1.000
_cell.length_c   1.000
_cell.angle_alpha   90.00
_cell.angle_beta   90.00
_cell.angle_gamma   90.00
#
_symmetry.space_group_name_H-M   'P 1'
#
loop_
_entity.id
_entity.type
_entity.pdbx_description
1 polymer ?
#
loop_
_entity_poly.entity_id
_entity_poly.type
_entity_poly.pdbx_seq_one_letter_code
_entity_poly.pdbx_strand_id
1 'polypeptide(L)'
;MALKPDRNIVVTDISNICNIAIEKGEVLVFSVSGSGALNDDVATVTRASNPSGLVPAGLSLADMVSIDITRQHRNWHKDEQLLGEKLPLLTKGWVVTNKIASGVSPAAGDSAYLTSNGNLTDTQTSGTPKVGQFLGGVDADGYAKVFIDLPIV
;
A
#
# COMPACT_ATOMS: atom_id res chain seq x y z
N MET A 1 -0.32 -5.13 -13.87
CA MET A 1 0.62 -4.58 -12.86
C MET A 1 -0.06 -3.44 -12.14
N ALA A 2 -0.26 -3.57 -10.83
CA ALA A 2 -1.03 -2.58 -10.06
C ALA A 2 -0.28 -1.27 -9.80
N LEU A 3 1.04 -1.31 -9.77
CA LEU A 3 1.89 -0.14 -9.54
C LEU A 3 2.80 0.06 -10.74
N LYS A 4 2.74 1.23 -11.36
CA LYS A 4 3.62 1.55 -12.48
C LYS A 4 5.03 1.90 -12.00
N PRO A 5 6.06 1.71 -12.85
CA PRO A 5 7.43 2.11 -12.52
C PRO A 5 7.63 3.62 -12.42
N ASP A 6 6.76 4.42 -13.01
CA ASP A 6 6.78 5.87 -12.92
C ASP A 6 6.35 6.30 -11.51
N ARG A 7 7.32 6.62 -10.66
CA ARG A 7 7.11 6.95 -9.26
C ARG A 7 8.29 7.72 -8.68
N ASN A 8 8.04 8.52 -7.68
CA ASN A 8 9.07 9.22 -6.91
C ASN A 8 8.99 8.77 -5.45
N ILE A 9 10.00 8.05 -5.02
CA ILE A 9 10.11 7.53 -3.66
C ILE A 9 10.96 8.49 -2.84
N VAL A 10 10.36 9.12 -1.84
CA VAL A 10 11.07 10.04 -0.94
C VAL A 10 11.48 9.34 0.34
N VAL A 11 10.55 8.64 1.00
CA VAL A 11 10.81 7.89 2.23
C VAL A 11 10.19 6.52 2.13
N THR A 12 10.99 5.49 2.42
CA THR A 12 10.54 4.11 2.55
C THR A 12 10.82 3.58 3.95
N ASP A 13 9.95 2.70 4.43
CA ASP A 13 10.14 1.94 5.65
C ASP A 13 10.20 0.45 5.31
N ILE A 14 11.25 -0.22 5.78
CA ILE A 14 11.46 -1.66 5.58
C ILE A 14 11.42 -2.45 6.89
N SER A 15 10.91 -1.86 7.95
CA SER A 15 10.93 -2.49 9.28
C SER A 15 9.76 -3.44 9.54
N ASN A 16 8.74 -3.45 8.68
CA ASN A 16 7.53 -4.23 8.91
C ASN A 16 7.52 -5.54 8.14
N ILE A 17 6.85 -6.55 8.72
CA ILE A 17 6.66 -7.87 8.11
C ILE A 17 5.22 -7.99 7.62
N CYS A 18 5.03 -8.66 6.49
CA CYS A 18 3.71 -9.00 5.97
C CYS A 18 3.58 -10.52 5.81
N ASN A 19 2.52 -11.10 6.38
CA ASN A 19 2.27 -12.55 6.39
C ASN A 19 1.14 -12.96 5.45
N ILE A 20 0.62 -12.06 4.63
CA ILE A 20 -0.43 -12.36 3.66
C ILE A 20 0.04 -12.03 2.25
N ALA A 21 -0.56 -12.70 1.27
CA ALA A 21 -0.31 -12.39 -0.14
C ALA A 21 -0.95 -11.05 -0.49
N ILE A 22 -0.14 -10.15 -1.01
CA ILE A 22 -0.60 -8.82 -1.45
C ILE A 22 0.02 -8.48 -2.81
N GLU A 23 -0.60 -7.55 -3.50
CA GLU A 23 -0.08 -6.97 -4.73
C GLU A 23 0.48 -5.57 -4.44
N LYS A 24 1.62 -5.24 -5.02
CA LYS A 24 2.20 -3.91 -4.86
C LYS A 24 1.23 -2.82 -5.33
N GLY A 25 1.24 -1.70 -4.63
CA GLY A 25 0.30 -0.61 -4.86
C GLY A 25 -0.87 -0.56 -3.87
N GLU A 26 -1.03 -1.58 -3.03
CA GLU A 26 -2.01 -1.55 -1.95
C GLU A 26 -1.49 -0.78 -0.74
N VAL A 27 -2.37 -0.04 -0.08
CA VAL A 27 -2.05 0.60 1.19
C VAL A 27 -2.38 -0.36 2.33
N LEU A 28 -1.40 -0.61 3.17
CA LEU A 28 -1.49 -1.56 4.28
C LEU A 28 -1.63 -0.82 5.60
N VAL A 29 -2.20 -1.51 6.58
CA VAL A 29 -2.40 -1.00 7.94
C VAL A 29 -1.60 -1.83 8.94
N PHE A 30 -1.27 -1.26 10.09
CA PHE A 30 -0.67 -2.01 11.18
C PHE A 30 -1.67 -3.01 11.75
N SER A 31 -1.26 -4.26 11.91
CA SER A 31 -2.11 -5.34 12.46
C SER A 31 -1.66 -5.79 13.84
N VAL A 32 -0.36 -5.95 14.05
CA VAL A 32 0.20 -6.35 15.34
C VAL A 32 1.29 -5.36 15.71
N SER A 33 1.20 -4.85 16.92
CA SER A 33 2.20 -3.93 17.45
C SER A 33 3.42 -4.73 17.90
N GLY A 34 4.57 -4.30 17.44
CA GLY A 34 5.86 -4.70 17.97
C GLY A 34 6.64 -3.48 18.39
N SER A 35 7.83 -3.69 18.94
CA SER A 35 8.70 -2.58 19.34
C SER A 35 9.25 -1.79 18.14
N GLY A 36 9.15 -2.35 16.94
CA GLY A 36 9.79 -1.84 15.74
C GLY A 36 11.26 -2.20 15.61
N ALA A 37 11.79 -2.99 16.55
CA ALA A 37 13.16 -3.47 16.46
C ALA A 37 13.31 -4.45 15.30
N LEU A 38 14.44 -4.37 14.60
CA LEU A 38 14.65 -5.08 13.34
C LEU A 38 14.69 -6.61 13.48
N ASN A 39 14.93 -7.15 14.66
CA ASN A 39 15.25 -8.57 14.80
C ASN A 39 14.18 -9.38 15.52
N ASP A 40 13.63 -8.92 16.63
CA ASP A 40 12.88 -9.78 17.53
C ASP A 40 11.41 -9.39 17.72
N ASP A 41 11.04 -8.16 17.47
CA ASP A 41 9.70 -7.67 17.78
C ASP A 41 9.28 -6.60 16.77
N VAL A 42 9.05 -7.03 15.54
CA VAL A 42 8.64 -6.13 14.45
C VAL A 42 7.12 -6.05 14.37
N ALA A 43 6.64 -4.87 14.02
CA ALA A 43 5.24 -4.70 13.69
C ALA A 43 4.89 -5.46 12.41
N THR A 44 3.70 -6.04 12.37
CA THR A 44 3.18 -6.65 11.16
C THR A 44 2.15 -5.74 10.50
N VAL A 45 2.10 -5.80 9.19
CA VAL A 45 1.15 -5.05 8.37
C VAL A 45 0.27 -5.99 7.58
N THR A 46 -0.94 -5.57 7.29
CA THR A 46 -1.92 -6.37 6.57
C THR A 46 -2.83 -5.52 5.73
N ARG A 47 -3.54 -6.17 4.81
CA ARG A 47 -4.65 -5.57 4.08
C ARG A 47 -5.88 -5.55 4.99
N ALA A 48 -6.50 -4.40 5.16
CA ALA A 48 -7.72 -4.27 5.94
C ALA A 48 -8.96 -4.40 5.06
N SER A 49 -9.90 -5.26 5.44
CA SER A 49 -11.22 -5.31 4.81
C SER A 49 -12.08 -4.10 5.20
N ASN A 50 -11.90 -3.61 6.43
CA ASN A 50 -12.51 -2.38 6.91
C ASN A 50 -11.43 -1.53 7.61
N PRO A 51 -10.93 -0.46 6.98
CA PRO A 51 -9.86 0.34 7.53
C PRO A 51 -10.30 1.37 8.56
N SER A 52 -11.59 1.45 8.88
CA SER A 52 -12.11 2.42 9.83
C SER A 52 -11.44 2.28 11.20
N GLY A 53 -10.86 3.37 11.70
CA GLY A 53 -10.16 3.38 12.99
C GLY A 53 -8.77 2.75 12.98
N LEU A 54 -8.30 2.24 11.86
CA LEU A 54 -6.98 1.65 11.73
C LEU A 54 -5.95 2.69 11.27
N VAL A 55 -4.69 2.41 11.56
CA VAL A 55 -3.57 3.30 11.22
C VAL A 55 -2.86 2.77 9.98
N PRO A 56 -2.82 3.54 8.88
CA PRO A 56 -2.09 3.12 7.70
C PRO A 56 -0.58 3.12 7.94
N ALA A 57 0.08 2.07 7.47
CA ALA A 57 1.52 1.91 7.59
C ALA A 57 2.27 2.44 6.36
N GLY A 58 1.72 2.24 5.17
CA GLY A 58 2.32 2.70 3.93
C GLY A 58 1.76 1.95 2.71
N LEU A 59 2.19 2.38 1.54
CA LEU A 59 1.85 1.73 0.27
C LEU A 59 2.91 0.69 -0.05
N SER A 60 2.49 -0.53 -0.37
CA SER A 60 3.40 -1.62 -0.71
C SER A 60 4.13 -1.36 -2.03
N LEU A 61 5.45 -1.49 -2.00
CA LEU A 61 6.31 -1.40 -3.18
C LEU A 61 6.69 -2.77 -3.75
N ALA A 62 6.25 -3.86 -3.12
CA ALA A 62 6.55 -5.22 -3.55
C ALA A 62 5.33 -6.11 -3.44
N ASP A 63 5.29 -7.16 -4.27
CA ASP A 63 4.31 -8.24 -4.14
C ASP A 63 4.77 -9.20 -3.05
N MET A 64 3.86 -9.59 -2.16
CA MET A 64 4.10 -10.68 -1.21
C MET A 64 3.51 -11.96 -1.78
N VAL A 65 4.34 -12.98 -1.98
CA VAL A 65 3.94 -14.22 -2.62
C VAL A 65 4.30 -15.42 -1.76
N SER A 66 3.47 -16.47 -1.85
CA SER A 66 3.78 -17.78 -1.30
C SER A 66 4.42 -18.63 -2.39
N ILE A 67 5.55 -19.24 -2.09
CA ILE A 67 6.25 -20.16 -2.99
C ILE A 67 6.01 -21.58 -2.49
N ASP A 68 5.59 -22.46 -3.41
CA ASP A 68 5.33 -23.87 -3.14
C ASP A 68 6.07 -24.77 -4.14
N ILE A 69 5.71 -26.06 -4.17
CA ILE A 69 6.35 -27.02 -5.07
C ILE A 69 6.07 -26.75 -6.55
N THR A 70 5.02 -25.99 -6.87
CA THR A 70 4.68 -25.62 -8.26
C THR A 70 5.42 -24.37 -8.72
N ARG A 71 5.89 -23.57 -7.76
CA ARG A 71 6.61 -22.35 -8.03
C ARG A 71 7.75 -22.22 -7.01
N GLN A 72 8.98 -22.45 -7.46
CA GLN A 72 10.15 -22.55 -6.58
C GLN A 72 10.98 -21.26 -6.53
N HIS A 73 10.70 -20.29 -7.39
CA HIS A 73 11.50 -19.07 -7.49
C HIS A 73 10.61 -17.83 -7.51
N ARG A 74 11.03 -16.79 -6.79
CA ARG A 74 10.38 -15.49 -6.88
C ARG A 74 10.78 -14.77 -8.16
N ASN A 75 9.87 -13.96 -8.66
CA ASN A 75 10.09 -13.18 -9.87
C ASN A 75 10.69 -11.81 -9.50
N TRP A 76 12.00 -11.67 -9.74
CA TRP A 76 12.72 -10.43 -9.45
C TRP A 76 12.24 -9.24 -10.27
N HIS A 77 11.69 -9.47 -11.45
CA HIS A 77 11.15 -8.40 -12.31
C HIS A 77 9.85 -7.81 -11.77
N LYS A 78 9.17 -8.52 -10.90
CA LYS A 78 7.94 -8.06 -10.24
C LYS A 78 8.16 -7.59 -8.81
N ASP A 79 9.40 -7.48 -8.35
CA ASP A 79 9.74 -7.10 -6.98
C ASP A 79 9.03 -7.98 -5.92
N GLU A 80 8.98 -9.29 -6.17
CA GLU A 80 8.31 -10.23 -5.27
C GLU A 80 9.14 -10.49 -4.01
N GLN A 81 8.45 -10.53 -2.87
CA GLN A 81 8.97 -10.94 -1.58
C GLN A 81 8.19 -12.15 -1.06
N LEU A 82 8.83 -12.98 -0.26
CA LEU A 82 8.17 -14.14 0.36
C LEU A 82 7.34 -13.72 1.56
N LEU A 83 6.28 -14.46 1.84
CA LEU A 83 5.46 -14.25 3.05
C LEU A 83 6.35 -14.35 4.30
N GLY A 84 6.16 -13.42 5.23
CA GLY A 84 6.95 -13.32 6.44
C GLY A 84 8.26 -12.58 6.30
N GLU A 85 8.63 -12.15 5.10
CA GLU A 85 9.77 -11.26 4.89
C GLU A 85 9.39 -9.80 5.12
N LYS A 86 10.41 -8.97 5.27
CA LYS A 86 10.23 -7.53 5.39
C LYS A 86 9.77 -6.95 4.07
N LEU A 87 8.82 -6.04 4.15
CA LEU A 87 8.16 -5.42 3.00
C LEU A 87 8.54 -3.95 2.91
N PRO A 88 9.07 -3.50 1.76
CA PRO A 88 9.29 -2.07 1.56
C PRO A 88 7.93 -1.35 1.43
N LEU A 89 7.71 -0.38 2.30
CA LEU A 89 6.52 0.47 2.31
C LEU A 89 6.90 1.89 1.93
N LEU A 90 6.14 2.48 1.03
CA LEU A 90 6.26 3.90 0.71
C LEU A 90 5.48 4.71 1.76
N THR A 91 6.17 5.55 2.51
CA THR A 91 5.54 6.46 3.46
C THR A 91 5.43 7.88 2.93
N LYS A 92 6.31 8.28 2.03
CA LYS A 92 6.25 9.60 1.39
C LYS A 92 6.75 9.52 -0.04
N GLY A 93 5.97 10.04 -0.96
CA GLY A 93 6.27 10.08 -2.38
C GLY A 93 5.01 9.98 -3.23
N TRP A 94 5.16 10.07 -4.55
CA TRP A 94 4.03 9.85 -5.43
C TRP A 94 4.20 8.58 -6.27
N VAL A 95 3.09 7.96 -6.57
CA VAL A 95 3.02 6.72 -7.35
C VAL A 95 1.86 6.78 -8.34
N VAL A 96 1.90 5.92 -9.32
CA VAL A 96 0.79 5.69 -10.26
C VAL A 96 0.28 4.26 -10.01
N THR A 97 -0.95 4.15 -9.52
CA THR A 97 -1.53 2.86 -9.11
C THR A 97 -2.95 2.72 -9.63
N ASN A 98 -3.37 1.49 -9.89
CA ASN A 98 -4.76 1.16 -10.20
C ASN A 98 -5.55 0.65 -8.98
N LYS A 99 -4.97 0.69 -7.80
CA LYS A 99 -5.66 0.32 -6.55
C LYS A 99 -6.59 1.44 -6.09
N ILE A 100 -7.53 1.78 -6.96
CA ILE A 100 -8.56 2.78 -6.74
C ILE A 100 -9.89 2.04 -6.61
N ALA A 101 -10.73 2.47 -5.66
CA ALA A 101 -12.04 1.86 -5.48
C ALA A 101 -12.91 2.01 -6.73
N SER A 102 -13.73 1.01 -6.99
CA SER A 102 -14.61 0.99 -8.16
C SER A 102 -15.60 2.17 -8.11
N GLY A 103 -15.77 2.85 -9.23
CA GLY A 103 -16.69 3.97 -9.35
C GLY A 103 -16.17 5.31 -8.82
N VAL A 104 -14.93 5.35 -8.38
CA VAL A 104 -14.30 6.58 -7.90
C VAL A 104 -13.70 7.35 -9.07
N SER A 105 -13.96 8.64 -9.12
CA SER A 105 -13.46 9.54 -10.18
C SER A 105 -12.83 10.78 -9.53
N PRO A 106 -11.66 10.64 -8.93
CA PRO A 106 -11.01 11.76 -8.25
C PRO A 106 -10.54 12.84 -9.24
N ALA A 107 -10.47 14.05 -8.76
CA ALA A 107 -9.83 15.16 -9.45
C ALA A 107 -8.47 15.46 -8.82
N ALA A 108 -7.64 16.17 -9.58
CA ALA A 108 -6.36 16.65 -9.04
C ALA A 108 -6.61 17.58 -7.85
N GLY A 109 -5.98 17.27 -6.71
CA GLY A 109 -6.15 18.02 -5.47
C GLY A 109 -7.10 17.37 -4.46
N ASP A 110 -7.85 16.35 -4.85
CA ASP A 110 -8.74 15.65 -3.94
C ASP A 110 -7.93 14.83 -2.91
N SER A 111 -8.45 14.75 -1.69
CA SER A 111 -7.82 13.93 -0.65
C SER A 111 -7.98 12.44 -0.97
N ALA A 112 -6.94 11.67 -0.72
CA ALA A 112 -6.98 10.22 -0.86
C ALA A 112 -7.19 9.57 0.50
N TYR A 113 -8.22 8.74 0.60
CA TYR A 113 -8.56 7.98 1.81
C TYR A 113 -8.40 6.50 1.56
N LEU A 114 -8.04 5.76 2.59
CA LEU A 114 -7.98 4.32 2.53
C LEU A 114 -9.39 3.74 2.60
N THR A 115 -9.70 2.82 1.68
CA THR A 115 -10.94 2.06 1.71
C THR A 115 -10.64 0.56 1.77
N SER A 116 -11.63 -0.28 1.56
CA SER A 116 -11.49 -1.73 1.69
C SER A 116 -10.39 -2.31 0.81
N ASN A 117 -9.72 -3.33 1.32
CA ASN A 117 -8.72 -4.12 0.59
C ASN A 117 -7.51 -3.32 0.07
N GLY A 118 -7.12 -2.28 0.78
CA GLY A 118 -5.96 -1.47 0.42
C GLY A 118 -6.18 -0.52 -0.73
N ASN A 119 -7.42 -0.36 -1.18
CA ASN A 119 -7.77 0.58 -2.25
C ASN A 119 -7.91 2.01 -1.75
N LEU A 120 -7.86 2.95 -2.67
CA LEU A 120 -7.98 4.38 -2.41
C LEU A 120 -9.30 4.94 -2.92
N THR A 121 -9.83 5.94 -2.23
CA THR A 121 -11.04 6.66 -2.62
C THR A 121 -10.85 8.15 -2.36
N ASP A 122 -11.62 8.97 -3.07
CA ASP A 122 -11.71 10.41 -2.85
C ASP A 122 -12.75 10.79 -1.78
N THR A 123 -13.57 9.84 -1.38
CA THR A 123 -14.69 10.07 -0.45
C THR A 123 -14.34 9.50 0.92
N GLN A 124 -14.37 10.36 1.93
CA GLN A 124 -14.21 9.93 3.31
C GLN A 124 -15.47 9.25 3.81
N THR A 125 -15.34 8.00 4.21
CA THR A 125 -16.34 7.30 4.98
C THR A 125 -15.98 7.40 6.47
N SER A 126 -16.97 7.31 7.36
CA SER A 126 -16.74 7.47 8.80
C SER A 126 -15.57 6.64 9.31
N GLY A 127 -14.57 7.32 9.87
CA GLY A 127 -13.40 6.69 10.47
C GLY A 127 -12.30 6.23 9.52
N THR A 128 -12.47 6.38 8.21
CA THR A 128 -11.42 5.98 7.26
C THR A 128 -10.25 6.96 7.28
N PRO A 129 -9.00 6.46 7.35
CA PRO A 129 -7.84 7.34 7.43
C PRO A 129 -7.52 7.98 6.08
N LYS A 130 -7.08 9.23 6.12
CA LYS A 130 -6.48 9.91 4.98
C LYS A 130 -5.05 9.42 4.80
N VAL A 131 -4.66 9.13 3.56
CA VAL A 131 -3.31 8.64 3.24
C VAL A 131 -2.52 9.59 2.34
N GLY A 132 -3.19 10.53 1.72
CA GLY A 132 -2.51 11.48 0.84
C GLY A 132 -3.47 12.29 0.00
N GLN A 133 -3.05 12.55 -1.24
CA GLN A 133 -3.79 13.41 -2.17
C GLN A 133 -3.69 12.86 -3.58
N PHE A 134 -4.80 12.88 -4.31
CA PHE A 134 -4.78 12.60 -5.74
C PHE A 134 -4.14 13.76 -6.50
N LEU A 135 -3.23 13.43 -7.41
CA LEU A 135 -2.56 14.41 -8.27
C LEU A 135 -3.15 14.45 -9.69
N GLY A 136 -4.12 13.60 -9.95
CA GLY A 136 -4.81 13.52 -11.24
C GLY A 136 -5.99 12.58 -11.18
N GLY A 137 -6.79 12.58 -12.24
CA GLY A 137 -7.92 11.67 -12.38
C GLY A 137 -7.49 10.27 -12.79
N VAL A 138 -8.45 9.34 -12.77
CA VAL A 138 -8.26 7.98 -13.24
C VAL A 138 -8.22 7.97 -14.77
N ASP A 139 -7.22 7.31 -15.35
CA ASP A 139 -7.12 7.18 -16.81
C ASP A 139 -7.98 6.03 -17.35
N ALA A 140 -7.90 5.79 -18.68
CA ALA A 140 -8.69 4.75 -19.34
C ALA A 140 -8.31 3.33 -18.85
N ASP A 141 -7.11 3.14 -18.34
CA ASP A 141 -6.62 1.86 -17.83
C ASP A 141 -6.85 1.70 -16.31
N GLY A 142 -7.47 2.68 -15.67
CA GLY A 142 -7.80 2.65 -14.25
C GLY A 142 -6.70 3.12 -13.33
N TYR A 143 -5.64 3.76 -13.83
CA TYR A 143 -4.53 4.27 -13.02
C TYR A 143 -4.74 5.73 -12.65
N ALA A 144 -4.33 6.09 -11.44
CA ALA A 144 -4.29 7.47 -11.00
C ALA A 144 -2.96 7.77 -10.31
N LYS A 145 -2.49 8.99 -10.43
CA LYS A 145 -1.32 9.48 -9.72
C LYS A 145 -1.74 9.95 -8.33
N VAL A 146 -1.10 9.42 -7.32
CA VAL A 146 -1.41 9.70 -5.91
C VAL A 146 -0.12 10.07 -5.18
N PHE A 147 -0.17 11.13 -4.40
CA PHE A 147 0.87 11.47 -3.44
C PHE A 147 0.52 10.84 -2.09
N ILE A 148 1.42 10.04 -1.55
CA ILE A 148 1.29 9.40 -0.23
C ILE A 148 2.10 10.22 0.75
N ASP A 149 1.51 10.55 1.89
CA ASP A 149 2.17 11.30 2.96
C ASP A 149 1.73 10.74 4.31
N LEU A 150 2.57 9.89 4.86
CA LEU A 150 2.39 9.22 6.15
C LEU A 150 3.63 9.44 7.01
N PRO A 151 3.55 9.43 8.34
CA PRO A 151 2.34 9.30 9.16
C PRO A 151 1.40 10.49 9.05
N ILE A 152 0.13 10.23 9.31
CA ILE A 152 -0.89 11.27 9.36
C ILE A 152 -0.73 12.04 10.67
N VAL A 153 -0.65 13.36 10.56
CA VAL A 153 -0.55 14.25 11.70
C VAL A 153 -1.89 14.94 11.94
#